data_044a8fcce38c93c23e977d4b727e684e
#
_entry.id   044a8fcce38c93c23e977d4b727e684e
#
_cell.length_a   1.000
_cell.length_b   1.000
_cell.length_c   1.000
_cell.angle_alpha   90.00
_cell.angle_beta   90.00
_cell.angle_gamma   90.00
#
_symmetry.space_group_name_H-M   'P 1'
#
loop_
_entity.id
_entity.type
_entity.pdbx_description
1 polymer ?
#
loop_
_entity_poly.entity_id
_entity_poly.type
_entity_poly.pdbx_seq_one_letter_code
_entity_poly.pdbx_strand_id
1 'polypeptide(L)'
;MIKTRDFTFADGLTHGLVGPNGIGKTTLLRQIAGQIQSGGITVFGEQPFDNQSVLNRVILMGIDNPLPDSWGIGKLGVIGKARWPHWDDERFNELLVRFDVPAKAYSSLSRGQKSAVGFIFAVASGCEVMLLDEPYLGLDTQRRELFYQVLREEHGRTMIISTHHLNEVAGLLDTVSLMGDSPISGPIDDFIEGILELTGPSEALTAAAEELGLPALSRQTTPLGGRVLIDARSASTDPIFRTAQAYGLR
;
A
#
# COMPACT_ATOMS: atom_id res chain seq x y z
N MET A 1 -13.72 9.26 -6.22
CA MET A 1 -12.45 9.99 -5.97
C MET A 1 -12.26 10.17 -4.47
N ILE A 2 -11.05 9.89 -3.98
CA ILE A 2 -10.63 10.09 -2.59
C ILE A 2 -9.71 11.28 -2.54
N LYS A 3 -9.99 12.25 -1.67
CA LYS A 3 -9.12 13.42 -1.43
C LYS A 3 -8.66 13.41 0.01
N THR A 4 -7.38 13.66 0.19
CA THR A 4 -6.76 13.89 1.49
C THR A 4 -6.10 15.27 1.48
N ARG A 5 -5.40 15.63 2.56
CA ARG A 5 -4.66 16.89 2.61
C ARG A 5 -3.59 16.98 1.51
N ASP A 6 -2.85 15.87 1.31
CA ASP A 6 -1.64 15.88 0.48
C ASP A 6 -1.82 15.12 -0.84
N PHE A 7 -2.83 14.22 -0.93
CA PHE A 7 -3.00 13.33 -2.07
C PHE A 7 -4.44 13.30 -2.58
N THR A 8 -4.56 13.00 -3.87
CA THR A 8 -5.83 12.69 -4.53
C THR A 8 -5.70 11.34 -5.22
N PHE A 9 -6.61 10.41 -4.91
CA PHE A 9 -6.68 9.10 -5.53
C PHE A 9 -7.89 9.06 -6.47
N ALA A 10 -7.62 8.88 -7.75
CA ALA A 10 -8.65 8.81 -8.78
C ALA A 10 -9.43 7.50 -8.69
N ASP A 11 -10.69 7.52 -9.14
CA ASP A 11 -11.52 6.31 -9.14
C ASP A 11 -11.03 5.31 -10.19
N GLY A 12 -11.16 4.02 -9.88
CA GLY A 12 -10.90 2.91 -10.80
C GLY A 12 -9.42 2.63 -11.07
N LEU A 13 -8.50 3.29 -10.36
CA LEU A 13 -7.06 3.10 -10.49
C LEU A 13 -6.47 2.39 -9.28
N THR A 14 -5.31 1.78 -9.49
CA THR A 14 -4.48 1.18 -8.44
C THR A 14 -3.37 2.15 -8.05
N HIS A 15 -3.41 2.59 -6.81
CA HIS A 15 -2.50 3.58 -6.25
C HIS A 15 -1.52 2.94 -5.27
N GLY A 16 -0.24 3.20 -5.42
CA GLY A 16 0.77 2.91 -4.40
C GLY A 16 0.86 4.03 -3.37
N LEU A 17 0.70 3.71 -2.09
CA LEU A 17 1.00 4.61 -0.98
C LEU A 17 2.35 4.22 -0.39
N VAL A 18 3.40 4.92 -0.79
CA VAL A 18 4.79 4.54 -0.53
C VAL A 18 5.41 5.44 0.53
N GLY A 19 6.25 4.88 1.36
CA GLY A 19 7.01 5.64 2.37
C GLY A 19 7.58 4.75 3.45
N PRO A 20 8.52 5.26 4.25
CA PRO A 20 9.17 4.50 5.32
C PRO A 20 8.18 4.06 6.40
N ASN A 21 8.61 3.06 7.17
CA ASN A 21 7.81 2.62 8.32
C ASN A 21 7.68 3.74 9.36
N GLY A 22 6.48 3.87 9.93
CA GLY A 22 6.17 4.92 10.91
C GLY A 22 5.80 6.29 10.33
N ILE A 23 5.86 6.51 9.00
CA ILE A 23 5.50 7.80 8.36
C ILE A 23 4.00 8.12 8.43
N GLY A 24 3.14 7.14 8.75
CA GLY A 24 1.70 7.35 8.86
C GLY A 24 0.84 6.71 7.77
N LYS A 25 1.38 5.80 6.93
CA LYS A 25 0.61 5.10 5.88
C LYS A 25 -0.65 4.44 6.43
N THR A 26 -0.50 3.58 7.44
CA THR A 26 -1.61 2.90 8.11
C THR A 26 -2.62 3.89 8.71
N THR A 27 -2.13 4.99 9.31
CA THR A 27 -2.99 6.03 9.87
C THR A 27 -3.84 6.68 8.77
N LEU A 28 -3.23 7.04 7.64
CA LEU A 28 -3.96 7.60 6.51
C LEU A 28 -5.01 6.63 5.96
N LEU A 29 -4.65 5.34 5.79
CA LEU A 29 -5.61 4.33 5.35
C LEU A 29 -6.78 4.17 6.33
N ARG A 30 -6.52 4.18 7.65
CA ARG A 30 -7.57 4.14 8.68
C ARG A 30 -8.47 5.37 8.67
N GLN A 31 -7.93 6.54 8.37
CA GLN A 31 -8.71 7.77 8.20
C GLN A 31 -9.60 7.69 6.95
N ILE A 32 -9.09 7.21 5.82
CA ILE A 32 -9.86 6.98 4.58
C ILE A 32 -10.95 5.93 4.83
N ALA A 33 -10.66 4.89 5.60
CA ALA A 33 -11.61 3.85 5.99
C ALA A 33 -12.65 4.31 7.03
N GLY A 34 -12.58 5.55 7.51
CA GLY A 34 -13.49 6.08 8.52
C GLY A 34 -13.32 5.48 9.92
N GLN A 35 -12.20 4.82 10.20
CA GLN A 35 -11.88 4.26 11.53
C GLN A 35 -11.31 5.31 12.49
N ILE A 36 -10.71 6.37 11.95
CA ILE A 36 -10.14 7.48 12.71
C ILE A 36 -10.72 8.77 12.16
N GLN A 37 -11.24 9.62 13.05
CA GLN A 37 -11.74 10.93 12.68
C GLN A 37 -10.59 11.82 12.20
N SER A 38 -10.76 12.46 11.04
CA SER A 38 -9.78 13.38 10.47
C SER A 38 -10.49 14.50 9.70
N GLY A 39 -9.98 15.72 9.83
CA GLY A 39 -10.40 16.84 8.96
C GLY A 39 -9.68 16.76 7.61
N GLY A 40 -10.36 17.19 6.54
CA GLY A 40 -9.76 17.35 5.22
C GLY A 40 -9.66 16.06 4.38
N ILE A 41 -10.29 14.96 4.81
CA ILE A 41 -10.42 13.74 4.02
C ILE A 41 -11.85 13.60 3.54
N THR A 42 -12.00 13.33 2.24
CA THR A 42 -13.30 12.97 1.65
C THR A 42 -13.16 11.73 0.78
N VAL A 43 -14.17 10.87 0.84
CA VAL A 43 -14.33 9.67 0.03
C VAL A 43 -15.69 9.79 -0.65
N PHE A 44 -15.72 9.73 -1.98
CA PHE A 44 -16.93 10.01 -2.77
C PHE A 44 -17.54 11.42 -2.51
N GLY A 45 -16.73 12.37 -2.07
CA GLY A 45 -17.17 13.73 -1.73
C GLY A 45 -17.67 13.90 -0.29
N GLU A 46 -17.74 12.83 0.49
CA GLU A 46 -18.26 12.82 1.86
C GLU A 46 -17.14 12.54 2.88
N GLN A 47 -17.31 13.00 4.12
CA GLN A 47 -16.41 12.62 5.22
C GLN A 47 -16.64 11.16 5.60
N PRO A 48 -15.57 10.33 5.70
CA PRO A 48 -15.73 8.90 5.90
C PRO A 48 -16.06 8.48 7.36
N PHE A 49 -15.66 9.29 8.35
CA PHE A 49 -15.86 8.94 9.77
C PHE A 49 -17.34 8.92 10.14
N ASP A 50 -17.78 7.82 10.74
CA ASP A 50 -19.18 7.56 11.14
C ASP A 50 -20.21 7.78 10.01
N ASN A 51 -19.81 7.51 8.77
CA ASN A 51 -20.63 7.68 7.58
C ASN A 51 -20.95 6.32 6.94
N GLN A 52 -22.14 5.81 7.18
CA GLN A 52 -22.59 4.50 6.70
C GLN A 52 -22.55 4.38 5.17
N SER A 53 -22.82 5.47 4.43
CA SER A 53 -22.79 5.45 2.95
C SER A 53 -21.39 5.17 2.43
N VAL A 54 -20.38 5.77 3.05
CA VAL A 54 -18.97 5.54 2.73
C VAL A 54 -18.51 4.17 3.22
N LEU A 55 -18.81 3.82 4.48
CA LEU A 55 -18.38 2.58 5.12
C LEU A 55 -18.91 1.31 4.43
N ASN A 56 -20.02 1.40 3.70
CA ASN A 56 -20.55 0.29 2.90
C ASN A 56 -19.77 0.05 1.59
N ARG A 57 -18.96 1.01 1.16
CA ARG A 57 -18.27 1.02 -0.13
C ARG A 57 -16.75 0.95 0.00
N VAL A 58 -16.24 0.96 1.23
CA VAL A 58 -14.80 0.96 1.54
C VAL A 58 -14.46 -0.22 2.43
N ILE A 59 -13.37 -0.91 2.12
CA ILE A 59 -12.80 -1.94 2.98
C ILE A 59 -11.32 -1.66 3.22
N LEU A 60 -10.88 -1.84 4.47
CA LEU A 60 -9.46 -1.79 4.84
C LEU A 60 -9.04 -3.14 5.40
N MET A 61 -8.03 -3.73 4.80
CA MET A 61 -7.42 -4.97 5.27
C MET A 61 -5.89 -4.85 5.30
N GLY A 62 -5.30 -5.52 6.27
CA GLY A 62 -3.86 -5.57 6.47
C GLY A 62 -3.53 -6.39 7.70
N ILE A 63 -2.25 -6.69 7.90
CA ILE A 63 -1.83 -7.57 9.00
C ILE A 63 -2.06 -6.94 10.38
N ASP A 64 -1.98 -5.60 10.46
CA ASP A 64 -2.24 -4.83 11.68
C ASP A 64 -3.72 -4.45 11.83
N ASN A 65 -4.57 -4.97 10.95
CA ASN A 65 -6.02 -4.82 10.99
C ASN A 65 -6.68 -6.20 10.95
N PRO A 66 -6.42 -7.05 11.96
CA PRO A 66 -6.77 -8.46 11.93
C PRO A 66 -8.27 -8.68 12.02
N LEU A 67 -8.71 -9.77 11.38
CA LEU A 67 -10.04 -10.32 11.63
C LEU A 67 -10.11 -10.95 13.02
N PRO A 68 -11.32 -11.07 13.62
CA PRO A 68 -11.45 -11.62 14.97
C PRO A 68 -10.91 -13.05 15.10
N ASP A 69 -10.02 -13.25 16.02
CA ASP A 69 -9.27 -14.50 16.23
C ASP A 69 -10.13 -15.74 16.43
N SER A 70 -11.29 -15.60 17.07
CA SER A 70 -12.21 -16.71 17.36
C SER A 70 -13.08 -17.14 16.17
N TRP A 71 -12.99 -16.43 15.04
CA TRP A 71 -13.85 -16.73 13.89
C TRP A 71 -13.22 -17.77 12.98
N GLY A 72 -14.00 -18.78 12.63
CA GLY A 72 -13.66 -19.71 11.57
C GLY A 72 -13.91 -19.12 10.19
N ILE A 73 -13.24 -19.66 9.17
CA ILE A 73 -13.35 -19.18 7.78
C ILE A 73 -14.81 -19.13 7.30
N GLY A 74 -15.62 -20.15 7.59
CA GLY A 74 -17.04 -20.16 7.23
C GLY A 74 -17.85 -19.03 7.90
N LYS A 75 -17.51 -18.66 9.16
CA LYS A 75 -18.15 -17.53 9.84
C LYS A 75 -17.78 -16.19 9.20
N LEU A 76 -16.56 -16.04 8.69
CA LEU A 76 -16.13 -14.87 7.94
C LEU A 76 -16.99 -14.65 6.69
N GLY A 77 -17.25 -15.71 5.91
CA GLY A 77 -18.16 -15.64 4.75
C GLY A 77 -19.58 -15.18 5.14
N VAL A 78 -20.15 -15.76 6.20
CA VAL A 78 -21.48 -15.33 6.70
C VAL A 78 -21.52 -13.87 7.08
N ILE A 79 -20.47 -13.37 7.74
CA ILE A 79 -20.39 -11.96 8.16
C ILE A 79 -20.15 -11.06 6.96
N GLY A 80 -19.28 -11.44 6.02
CA GLY A 80 -19.06 -10.70 4.78
C GLY A 80 -20.37 -10.47 4.04
N LYS A 81 -21.15 -11.51 3.85
CA LYS A 81 -22.49 -11.47 3.22
C LYS A 81 -23.49 -10.59 3.97
N ALA A 82 -23.44 -10.60 5.29
CA ALA A 82 -24.33 -9.76 6.11
C ALA A 82 -23.90 -8.27 6.11
N ARG A 83 -22.60 -8.00 5.92
CA ARG A 83 -22.01 -6.65 6.04
C ARG A 83 -22.00 -5.88 4.73
N TRP A 84 -21.69 -6.54 3.60
CA TRP A 84 -21.54 -5.86 2.32
C TRP A 84 -22.59 -6.29 1.30
N PRO A 85 -23.31 -5.34 0.70
CA PRO A 85 -24.37 -5.61 -0.26
C PRO A 85 -23.91 -6.34 -1.53
N HIS A 86 -22.64 -6.17 -1.89
CA HIS A 86 -22.03 -6.75 -3.10
C HIS A 86 -21.07 -7.91 -2.78
N TRP A 87 -21.22 -8.53 -1.62
CA TRP A 87 -20.43 -9.68 -1.23
C TRP A 87 -20.57 -10.84 -2.23
N ASP A 88 -19.43 -11.37 -2.67
CA ASP A 88 -19.33 -12.47 -3.61
C ASP A 88 -18.92 -13.78 -2.91
N ASP A 89 -19.89 -14.65 -2.62
CA ASP A 89 -19.66 -15.95 -1.98
C ASP A 89 -18.85 -16.90 -2.87
N GLU A 90 -19.04 -16.86 -4.19
CA GLU A 90 -18.35 -17.75 -5.12
C GLU A 90 -16.87 -17.35 -5.20
N ARG A 91 -16.60 -16.06 -5.36
CA ARG A 91 -15.25 -15.52 -5.36
C ARG A 91 -14.51 -15.76 -4.05
N PHE A 92 -15.20 -15.61 -2.92
CA PHE A 92 -14.64 -15.89 -1.60
C PHE A 92 -14.16 -17.36 -1.52
N ASN A 93 -15.01 -18.30 -1.86
CA ASN A 93 -14.69 -19.74 -1.79
C ASN A 93 -13.64 -20.15 -2.82
N GLU A 94 -13.70 -19.64 -4.05
CA GLU A 94 -12.68 -19.86 -5.08
C GLU A 94 -11.30 -19.47 -4.58
N LEU A 95 -11.17 -18.23 -4.06
CA LEU A 95 -9.90 -17.72 -3.60
C LEU A 95 -9.37 -18.45 -2.37
N LEU A 96 -10.23 -18.92 -1.46
CA LEU A 96 -9.79 -19.75 -0.34
C LEU A 96 -9.10 -21.03 -0.83
N VAL A 97 -9.61 -21.64 -1.90
CA VAL A 97 -9.01 -22.83 -2.53
C VAL A 97 -7.71 -22.45 -3.24
N ARG A 98 -7.70 -21.39 -4.05
CA ARG A 98 -6.50 -20.92 -4.79
C ARG A 98 -5.33 -20.62 -3.86
N PHE A 99 -5.59 -19.98 -2.70
CA PHE A 99 -4.58 -19.62 -1.70
C PHE A 99 -4.25 -20.75 -0.72
N ASP A 100 -4.85 -21.93 -0.87
CA ASP A 100 -4.69 -23.06 0.03
C ASP A 100 -4.90 -22.67 1.51
N VAL A 101 -6.04 -22.01 1.78
CA VAL A 101 -6.39 -21.58 3.13
C VAL A 101 -7.11 -22.72 3.85
N PRO A 102 -6.58 -23.22 4.97
CA PRO A 102 -7.22 -24.31 5.70
C PRO A 102 -8.49 -23.84 6.42
N ALA A 103 -9.51 -24.71 6.47
CA ALA A 103 -10.78 -24.45 7.18
C ALA A 103 -10.60 -24.51 8.71
N LYS A 104 -9.89 -23.53 9.29
CA LYS A 104 -9.55 -23.43 10.72
C LYS A 104 -10.01 -22.09 11.28
N ALA A 105 -9.87 -21.92 12.61
CA ALA A 105 -10.04 -20.63 13.26
C ALA A 105 -8.94 -19.66 12.81
N TYR A 106 -9.28 -18.38 12.66
CA TYR A 106 -8.34 -17.35 12.21
C TYR A 106 -7.10 -17.28 13.11
N SER A 107 -7.26 -17.45 14.43
CA SER A 107 -6.14 -17.47 15.39
C SER A 107 -5.09 -18.54 15.09
N SER A 108 -5.50 -19.70 14.52
CA SER A 108 -4.61 -20.83 14.24
C SER A 108 -3.91 -20.77 12.88
N LEU A 109 -4.19 -19.72 12.09
CA LEU A 109 -3.56 -19.50 10.80
C LEU A 109 -2.15 -18.92 10.98
N SER A 110 -1.23 -19.29 10.09
CA SER A 110 0.07 -18.63 9.99
C SER A 110 -0.08 -17.15 9.59
N ARG A 111 0.96 -16.36 9.77
CA ARG A 111 0.96 -14.95 9.36
C ARG A 111 0.60 -14.78 7.88
N GLY A 112 1.21 -15.58 6.99
CA GLY A 112 0.92 -15.53 5.57
C GLY A 112 -0.51 -15.97 5.23
N GLN A 113 -1.04 -16.99 5.92
CA GLN A 113 -2.44 -17.38 5.76
C GLN A 113 -3.41 -16.30 6.24
N LYS A 114 -3.09 -15.59 7.33
CA LYS A 114 -3.87 -14.45 7.81
C LYS A 114 -3.88 -13.31 6.79
N SER A 115 -2.71 -12.98 6.20
CA SER A 115 -2.63 -12.00 5.11
C SER A 115 -3.48 -12.41 3.90
N ALA A 116 -3.39 -13.67 3.48
CA ALA A 116 -4.19 -14.20 2.39
C ALA A 116 -5.70 -14.10 2.69
N VAL A 117 -6.15 -14.51 3.88
CA VAL A 117 -7.56 -14.40 4.28
C VAL A 117 -8.05 -12.96 4.30
N GLY A 118 -7.26 -12.04 4.82
CA GLY A 118 -7.61 -10.61 4.81
C GLY A 118 -7.78 -10.08 3.38
N PHE A 119 -6.86 -10.43 2.50
CA PHE A 119 -6.95 -10.07 1.07
C PHE A 119 -8.17 -10.68 0.38
N ILE A 120 -8.40 -11.98 0.55
CA ILE A 120 -9.58 -12.68 0.00
C ILE A 120 -10.88 -12.02 0.47
N PHE A 121 -10.93 -11.65 1.76
CA PHE A 121 -12.07 -10.98 2.34
C PHE A 121 -12.30 -9.58 1.73
N ALA A 122 -11.22 -8.84 1.46
CA ALA A 122 -11.30 -7.55 0.76
C ALA A 122 -11.81 -7.71 -0.67
N VAL A 123 -11.30 -8.68 -1.41
CA VAL A 123 -11.76 -8.96 -2.78
C VAL A 123 -13.24 -9.33 -2.78
N ALA A 124 -13.64 -10.30 -1.96
CA ALA A 124 -15.02 -10.80 -1.89
C ALA A 124 -16.03 -9.76 -1.38
N SER A 125 -15.58 -8.71 -0.67
CA SER A 125 -16.47 -7.65 -0.17
C SER A 125 -17.25 -6.92 -1.26
N GLY A 126 -16.76 -6.91 -2.50
CA GLY A 126 -17.34 -6.15 -3.59
C GLY A 126 -17.28 -4.62 -3.39
N CYS A 127 -16.51 -4.12 -2.41
CA CYS A 127 -16.38 -2.68 -2.15
C CYS A 127 -15.73 -1.95 -3.32
N GLU A 128 -16.18 -0.75 -3.61
CA GLU A 128 -15.64 0.10 -4.67
C GLU A 128 -14.22 0.58 -4.37
N VAL A 129 -13.88 0.70 -3.07
CA VAL A 129 -12.55 1.08 -2.61
C VAL A 129 -11.96 -0.04 -1.76
N MET A 130 -10.80 -0.53 -2.17
CA MET A 130 -9.97 -1.48 -1.44
C MET A 130 -8.72 -0.80 -0.90
N LEU A 131 -8.58 -0.74 0.41
CA LEU A 131 -7.40 -0.25 1.11
C LEU A 131 -6.62 -1.45 1.63
N LEU A 132 -5.41 -1.65 1.14
CA LEU A 132 -4.57 -2.80 1.44
C LEU A 132 -3.29 -2.33 2.13
N ASP A 133 -3.20 -2.60 3.44
CA ASP A 133 -2.05 -2.17 4.24
C ASP A 133 -1.00 -3.28 4.32
N GLU A 134 0.11 -3.10 3.58
CA GLU A 134 1.22 -4.07 3.46
C GLU A 134 0.71 -5.51 3.20
N PRO A 135 -0.16 -5.74 2.21
CA PRO A 135 -0.97 -6.96 2.10
C PRO A 135 -0.18 -8.23 1.78
N TYR A 136 1.03 -8.12 1.26
CA TYR A 136 1.90 -9.22 0.89
C TYR A 136 2.86 -9.64 2.01
N LEU A 137 2.85 -8.95 3.16
CA LEU A 137 3.72 -9.31 4.28
C LEU A 137 3.38 -10.71 4.81
N GLY A 138 4.41 -11.56 4.85
CA GLY A 138 4.31 -12.94 5.31
C GLY A 138 3.81 -13.92 4.25
N LEU A 139 3.48 -13.48 3.03
CA LEU A 139 3.24 -14.37 1.91
C LEU A 139 4.56 -14.95 1.40
N ASP A 140 4.57 -16.25 1.13
CA ASP A 140 5.64 -16.88 0.36
C ASP A 140 5.58 -16.45 -1.12
N THR A 141 6.60 -16.78 -1.89
CA THR A 141 6.71 -16.37 -3.29
C THR A 141 5.52 -16.82 -4.14
N GLN A 142 5.01 -18.04 -3.94
CA GLN A 142 3.90 -18.57 -4.71
C GLN A 142 2.60 -17.84 -4.40
N ARG A 143 2.29 -17.60 -3.12
CA ARG A 143 1.10 -16.85 -2.71
C ARG A 143 1.19 -15.38 -3.08
N ARG A 144 2.39 -14.80 -3.11
CA ARG A 144 2.61 -13.42 -3.56
C ARG A 144 2.31 -13.29 -5.05
N GLU A 145 2.78 -14.22 -5.88
CA GLU A 145 2.47 -14.22 -7.31
C GLU A 145 0.96 -14.37 -7.57
N LEU A 146 0.29 -15.26 -6.82
CA LEU A 146 -1.15 -15.40 -6.90
C LEU A 146 -1.89 -14.12 -6.46
N PHE A 147 -1.41 -13.45 -5.43
CA PHE A 147 -1.94 -12.13 -5.00
C PHE A 147 -1.88 -11.12 -6.14
N TYR A 148 -0.76 -11.04 -6.86
CA TYR A 148 -0.61 -10.15 -8.01
C TYR A 148 -1.54 -10.51 -9.17
N GLN A 149 -1.72 -11.82 -9.43
CA GLN A 149 -2.66 -12.28 -10.45
C GLN A 149 -4.09 -11.86 -10.12
N VAL A 150 -4.54 -12.11 -8.88
CA VAL A 150 -5.88 -11.74 -8.44
C VAL A 150 -6.11 -10.24 -8.48
N LEU A 151 -5.13 -9.41 -8.10
CA LEU A 151 -5.27 -7.96 -8.21
C LEU A 151 -5.47 -7.48 -9.65
N ARG A 152 -4.80 -8.13 -10.62
CA ARG A 152 -4.99 -7.82 -12.05
C ARG A 152 -6.37 -8.24 -12.57
N GLU A 153 -7.04 -9.18 -11.91
CA GLU A 153 -8.42 -9.59 -12.23
C GLU A 153 -9.46 -8.59 -11.72
N GLU A 154 -9.11 -7.77 -10.71
CA GLU A 154 -9.99 -6.81 -10.06
C GLU A 154 -10.06 -5.48 -10.86
N HIS A 155 -10.97 -5.39 -11.81
CA HIS A 155 -11.14 -4.22 -12.65
C HIS A 155 -12.19 -3.24 -12.10
N GLY A 156 -11.98 -1.93 -12.36
CA GLY A 156 -12.95 -0.88 -12.05
C GLY A 156 -13.07 -0.50 -10.59
N ARG A 157 -12.27 -1.11 -9.70
CA ARG A 157 -12.18 -0.76 -8.27
C ARG A 157 -11.04 0.21 -8.04
N THR A 158 -11.23 1.12 -7.11
CA THR A 158 -10.12 1.96 -6.63
C THR A 158 -9.34 1.20 -5.58
N MET A 159 -8.07 0.98 -5.80
CA MET A 159 -7.20 0.27 -4.86
C MET A 159 -6.11 1.19 -4.36
N ILE A 160 -5.86 1.19 -3.03
CA ILE A 160 -4.71 1.87 -2.44
C ILE A 160 -3.89 0.82 -1.70
N ILE A 161 -2.68 0.56 -2.18
CA ILE A 161 -1.75 -0.44 -1.62
C ILE A 161 -0.63 0.29 -0.90
N SER A 162 -0.58 0.18 0.43
CA SER A 162 0.57 0.70 1.17
C SER A 162 1.77 -0.23 1.04
N THR A 163 2.93 0.36 0.86
CA THR A 163 4.19 -0.39 0.80
C THR A 163 5.39 0.47 1.20
N HIS A 164 6.45 -0.19 1.63
CA HIS A 164 7.78 0.40 1.75
C HIS A 164 8.77 -0.16 0.69
N HIS A 165 8.28 -1.04 -0.20
CA HIS A 165 9.01 -1.66 -1.30
C HIS A 165 8.28 -1.45 -2.65
N LEU A 166 8.47 -0.27 -3.25
CA LEU A 166 7.81 0.09 -4.51
C LEU A 166 8.05 -0.94 -5.62
N ASN A 167 9.29 -1.41 -5.76
CA ASN A 167 9.69 -2.34 -6.83
C ASN A 167 8.90 -3.66 -6.83
N GLU A 168 8.39 -4.09 -5.67
CA GLU A 168 7.63 -5.34 -5.58
C GLU A 168 6.22 -5.24 -6.18
N VAL A 169 5.63 -4.04 -6.18
CA VAL A 169 4.25 -3.80 -6.63
C VAL A 169 4.14 -2.88 -7.84
N ALA A 170 5.26 -2.32 -8.31
CA ALA A 170 5.27 -1.34 -9.39
C ALA A 170 4.47 -1.77 -10.63
N GLY A 171 4.58 -3.03 -11.04
CA GLY A 171 3.85 -3.57 -12.18
C GLY A 171 2.33 -3.75 -11.99
N LEU A 172 1.78 -3.33 -10.85
CA LEU A 172 0.35 -3.31 -10.55
C LEU A 172 -0.21 -1.90 -10.44
N LEU A 173 0.66 -0.89 -10.33
CA LEU A 173 0.27 0.46 -9.98
C LEU A 173 0.05 1.32 -11.24
N ASP A 174 -1.00 2.10 -11.22
CA ASP A 174 -1.21 3.19 -12.19
C ASP A 174 -0.53 4.48 -11.70
N THR A 175 -0.55 4.72 -10.39
CA THR A 175 0.04 5.92 -9.78
C THR A 175 0.73 5.60 -8.46
N VAL A 176 1.60 6.52 -8.05
CA VAL A 176 2.29 6.48 -6.75
C VAL A 176 2.03 7.76 -5.98
N SER A 177 1.83 7.63 -4.68
CA SER A 177 1.83 8.71 -3.69
C SER A 177 2.93 8.43 -2.69
N LEU A 178 4.00 9.21 -2.71
CA LEU A 178 5.14 9.09 -1.82
C LEU A 178 4.93 9.97 -0.60
N MET A 179 4.85 9.36 0.57
CA MET A 179 4.78 10.05 1.86
C MET A 179 6.20 10.37 2.36
N GLY A 180 6.42 11.62 2.73
CA GLY A 180 7.70 12.11 3.24
C GLY A 180 7.60 13.58 3.64
N ASP A 181 8.76 14.23 3.83
CA ASP A 181 8.83 15.65 4.16
C ASP A 181 8.27 16.54 3.04
N SER A 182 8.37 16.07 1.80
CA SER A 182 7.78 16.69 0.61
C SER A 182 6.92 15.66 -0.12
N PRO A 183 5.62 15.56 0.24
CA PRO A 183 4.72 14.58 -0.38
C PRO A 183 4.57 14.86 -1.87
N ILE A 184 4.70 13.80 -2.69
CA ILE A 184 4.52 13.89 -4.14
C ILE A 184 3.65 12.74 -4.64
N SER A 185 2.93 12.95 -5.74
CA SER A 185 2.19 11.90 -6.43
C SER A 185 2.24 12.09 -7.93
N GLY A 186 2.04 11.00 -8.68
CA GLY A 186 2.03 11.00 -10.14
C GLY A 186 1.89 9.60 -10.71
N PRO A 187 1.92 9.46 -12.05
CA PRO A 187 1.98 8.17 -12.73
C PRO A 187 3.17 7.33 -12.24
N ILE A 188 3.00 6.01 -12.22
CA ILE A 188 4.08 5.09 -11.78
C ILE A 188 5.36 5.25 -12.62
N ASP A 189 5.22 5.47 -13.92
CA ASP A 189 6.35 5.59 -14.84
C ASP A 189 7.29 6.74 -14.46
N ASP A 190 6.74 7.87 -14.00
CA ASP A 190 7.53 9.01 -13.51
C ASP A 190 8.41 8.65 -12.31
N PHE A 191 7.98 7.65 -11.51
CA PHE A 191 8.68 7.22 -10.31
C PHE A 191 9.71 6.13 -10.59
N ILE A 192 9.47 5.24 -11.55
CA ILE A 192 10.42 4.18 -11.92
C ILE A 192 11.68 4.79 -12.54
N GLU A 193 11.52 5.82 -13.37
CA GLU A 193 12.62 6.45 -14.11
C GLU A 193 13.26 7.62 -13.35
N GLY A 194 12.52 8.27 -12.46
CA GLY A 194 12.89 9.56 -11.89
C GLY A 194 13.13 9.62 -10.39
N ILE A 195 12.94 8.52 -9.64
CA ILE A 195 13.26 8.47 -8.21
C ILE A 195 14.43 7.52 -7.98
N LEU A 196 15.51 8.04 -7.45
CA LEU A 196 16.72 7.26 -7.18
C LEU A 196 16.93 7.10 -5.68
N GLU A 197 17.28 5.89 -5.26
CA GLU A 197 17.71 5.61 -3.89
C GLU A 197 19.25 5.57 -3.83
N LEU A 198 19.82 6.41 -2.98
CA LEU A 198 21.22 6.37 -2.63
C LEU A 198 21.36 5.72 -1.25
N THR A 199 22.26 4.75 -1.14
CA THR A 199 22.56 4.04 0.11
C THR A 199 24.04 4.10 0.44
N GLY A 200 24.38 4.25 1.73
CA GLY A 200 25.76 4.29 2.19
C GLY A 200 25.93 4.94 3.57
N PRO A 201 27.18 5.34 3.93
CA PRO A 201 27.44 6.07 5.17
C PRO A 201 26.66 7.38 5.24
N SER A 202 26.10 7.71 6.42
CA SER A 202 25.22 8.88 6.60
C SER A 202 25.86 10.21 6.22
N GLU A 203 27.16 10.38 6.50
CA GLU A 203 27.91 11.58 6.13
C GLU A 203 28.07 11.72 4.61
N ALA A 204 28.40 10.61 3.93
CA ALA A 204 28.54 10.57 2.48
C ALA A 204 27.20 10.86 1.78
N LEU A 205 26.08 10.32 2.30
CA LEU A 205 24.74 10.59 1.77
C LEU A 205 24.37 12.06 1.89
N THR A 206 24.70 12.69 3.02
CA THR A 206 24.43 14.12 3.23
C THR A 206 25.22 14.98 2.25
N ALA A 207 26.53 14.74 2.14
CA ALA A 207 27.40 15.48 1.23
C ALA A 207 27.00 15.31 -0.24
N ALA A 208 26.69 14.08 -0.66
CA ALA A 208 26.25 13.81 -2.03
C ALA A 208 24.91 14.47 -2.36
N ALA A 209 23.94 14.45 -1.41
CA ALA A 209 22.65 15.10 -1.61
C ALA A 209 22.77 16.63 -1.70
N GLU A 210 23.68 17.24 -0.93
CA GLU A 210 23.97 18.69 -1.02
C GLU A 210 24.65 19.05 -2.36
N GLU A 211 25.62 18.26 -2.79
CA GLU A 211 26.31 18.47 -4.07
C GLU A 211 25.36 18.34 -5.27
N LEU A 212 24.47 17.35 -5.24
CA LEU A 212 23.51 17.15 -6.30
C LEU A 212 22.46 18.26 -6.37
N GLY A 213 22.14 18.93 -5.25
CA GLY A 213 21.14 19.99 -5.19
C GLY A 213 19.73 19.53 -5.56
N LEU A 214 19.48 18.20 -5.57
CA LEU A 214 18.18 17.62 -5.89
C LEU A 214 17.30 17.49 -4.64
N PRO A 215 15.97 17.61 -4.78
CA PRO A 215 15.06 17.44 -3.66
C PRO A 215 15.19 16.04 -3.02
N ALA A 216 15.49 15.98 -1.73
CA ALA A 216 15.44 14.75 -0.97
C ALA A 216 13.98 14.51 -0.53
N LEU A 217 13.38 13.42 -1.04
CA LEU A 217 12.00 13.03 -0.76
C LEU A 217 11.87 12.31 0.58
N SER A 218 12.91 11.57 0.97
CA SER A 218 12.95 10.85 2.24
C SER A 218 14.40 10.62 2.63
N ARG A 219 14.70 10.73 3.94
CA ARG A 219 16.00 10.37 4.52
C ARG A 219 15.79 9.41 5.68
N GLN A 220 16.54 8.31 5.66
CA GLN A 220 16.63 7.37 6.78
C GLN A 220 18.09 7.17 7.13
N THR A 221 18.48 7.53 8.36
CA THR A 221 19.85 7.39 8.85
C THR A 221 19.87 6.52 10.09
N THR A 222 20.88 5.65 10.16
CA THR A 222 21.20 4.83 11.34
C THR A 222 22.68 4.98 11.64
N PRO A 223 23.18 4.58 12.83
CA PRO A 223 24.60 4.58 13.12
C PRO A 223 25.45 3.74 12.16
N LEU A 224 24.86 2.80 11.44
CA LEU A 224 25.53 1.89 10.49
C LEU A 224 25.46 2.35 9.04
N GLY A 225 24.75 3.47 8.76
CA GLY A 225 24.54 3.99 7.42
C GLY A 225 23.11 4.47 7.22
N GLY A 226 22.73 4.80 6.00
CA GLY A 226 21.41 5.31 5.69
C GLY A 226 21.02 5.11 4.24
N ARG A 227 19.87 5.66 3.91
CA ARG A 227 19.36 5.81 2.55
C ARG A 227 18.67 7.16 2.36
N VAL A 228 18.79 7.68 1.16
CA VAL A 228 18.13 8.92 0.74
C VAL A 228 17.42 8.64 -0.58
N LEU A 229 16.15 8.97 -0.67
CA LEU A 229 15.42 9.02 -1.93
C LEU A 229 15.53 10.44 -2.48
N ILE A 230 15.98 10.58 -3.71
CA ILE A 230 16.10 11.86 -4.41
C ILE A 230 15.14 11.92 -5.60
N ASP A 231 14.58 13.10 -5.83
CA ASP A 231 13.76 13.38 -7.00
C ASP A 231 14.67 13.81 -8.16
N ALA A 232 14.89 12.87 -9.07
CA ALA A 232 15.70 13.07 -10.27
C ALA A 232 14.86 13.25 -11.55
N ARG A 233 13.52 13.38 -11.45
CA ARG A 233 12.61 13.46 -12.60
C ARG A 233 12.92 14.62 -13.55
N SER A 234 13.56 15.67 -13.06
CA SER A 234 13.99 16.83 -13.86
C SER A 234 15.49 16.87 -14.12
N ALA A 235 16.24 15.83 -13.74
CA ALA A 235 17.70 15.80 -13.81
C ALA A 235 18.20 14.66 -14.71
N SER A 236 19.40 14.84 -15.26
CA SER A 236 20.10 13.73 -15.92
C SER A 236 20.67 12.77 -14.88
N THR A 237 20.58 11.48 -15.15
CA THR A 237 21.07 10.42 -14.23
C THR A 237 22.60 10.32 -14.19
N ASP A 238 23.31 10.68 -15.29
CA ASP A 238 24.77 10.58 -15.38
C ASP A 238 25.53 11.35 -14.30
N PRO A 239 25.22 12.64 -14.00
CA PRO A 239 25.84 13.35 -12.90
C PRO A 239 25.60 12.70 -11.55
N ILE A 240 24.35 12.17 -11.34
CA ILE A 240 23.96 11.52 -10.08
C ILE A 240 24.81 10.27 -9.85
N PHE A 241 24.96 9.42 -10.86
CA PHE A 241 25.80 8.23 -10.75
C PHE A 241 27.28 8.56 -10.50
N ARG A 242 27.81 9.61 -11.11
CA ARG A 242 29.20 10.06 -10.87
C ARG A 242 29.38 10.53 -9.44
N THR A 243 28.48 11.37 -8.93
CA THR A 243 28.52 11.83 -7.54
C THR A 243 28.37 10.67 -6.56
N ALA A 244 27.38 9.78 -6.77
CA ALA A 244 27.23 8.59 -5.94
C ALA A 244 28.51 7.75 -5.88
N GLN A 245 29.15 7.51 -7.02
CA GLN A 245 30.40 6.76 -7.11
C GLN A 245 31.56 7.49 -6.38
N ALA A 246 31.66 8.82 -6.50
CA ALA A 246 32.69 9.60 -5.85
C ALA A 246 32.62 9.53 -4.32
N TYR A 247 31.39 9.42 -3.77
CA TYR A 247 31.14 9.27 -2.33
C TYR A 247 31.04 7.81 -1.88
N GLY A 248 31.28 6.83 -2.75
CA GLY A 248 31.19 5.39 -2.44
C GLY A 248 29.77 4.93 -2.10
N LEU A 249 28.76 5.60 -2.64
CA LEU A 249 27.35 5.27 -2.48
C LEU A 249 26.89 4.24 -3.51
N ARG A 250 25.78 3.61 -3.24
CA ARG A 250 25.12 2.63 -4.10
C ARG A 250 23.69 3.07 -4.39
#